data_df3210aef10b64499e80dc323d49dc79
#
_entry.id   df3210aef10b64499e80dc323d49dc79
#
_cell.length_a   1.000
_cell.length_b   1.000
_cell.length_c   1.000
_cell.angle_alpha   90.00
_cell.angle_beta   90.00
_cell.angle_gamma   90.00
#
_symmetry.space_group_name_H-M   'P 1'
#
loop_
_entity.id
_entity.type
_entity.pdbx_description
1 polymer ?
#
loop_
_entity_poly.entity_id
_entity_poly.type
_entity_poly.pdbx_seq_one_letter_code
_entity_poly.pdbx_strand_id
1 'polypeptide(L)'
;IDQLSREGTLFCNGYSSTPSSTPARAGLLTGMSPWHHGMLGYGRVAEEYKYEMPAMLTEQGYYTFGIGKMHWFPQKALHGFQGTLIDESGRAESKDFISDYRLWLQLQMPGGDPDLTGIGWNEHRAGIYKLPEELHPTAWTGKMACELIRNYDNEKPLFLKVSFARPHSPYDPPQRL
;
A
#
# COMPACT_ATOMS: atom_id res chain seq x y z
N ILE A 1 -15.86 -4.78 -8.12
CA ILE A 1 -16.16 -5.39 -6.79
C ILE A 1 -17.49 -6.13 -6.83
N ASP A 2 -18.57 -5.50 -7.29
CA ASP A 2 -19.91 -6.13 -7.33
C ASP A 2 -19.96 -7.39 -8.21
N GLN A 3 -19.24 -7.40 -9.34
CA GLN A 3 -19.12 -8.59 -10.17
C GLN A 3 -18.39 -9.70 -9.42
N LEU A 4 -17.27 -9.38 -8.77
CA LEU A 4 -16.50 -10.33 -7.99
C LEU A 4 -17.33 -10.93 -6.83
N SER A 5 -18.17 -10.11 -6.17
CA SER A 5 -19.02 -10.58 -5.10
C SER A 5 -20.15 -11.52 -5.58
N ARG A 6 -20.58 -11.37 -6.84
CA ARG A 6 -21.60 -12.26 -7.45
C ARG A 6 -21.03 -13.60 -7.91
N GLU A 7 -19.76 -13.62 -8.31
CA GLU A 7 -19.05 -14.80 -8.80
C GLU A 7 -18.30 -15.55 -7.69
N GLY A 8 -18.09 -14.91 -6.54
CA GLY A 8 -17.34 -15.43 -5.41
C GLY A 8 -18.12 -15.47 -4.10
N THR A 9 -17.43 -15.31 -2.99
CA THR A 9 -18.02 -15.30 -1.65
C THR A 9 -17.91 -13.92 -1.03
N LEU A 10 -19.04 -13.33 -0.63
CA LEU A 10 -19.10 -12.06 0.09
C LEU A 10 -19.22 -12.32 1.60
N PHE A 11 -18.21 -11.91 2.37
CA PHE A 11 -18.25 -11.93 3.82
C PHE A 11 -18.92 -10.65 4.35
N CYS A 12 -20.16 -10.74 4.79
CA CYS A 12 -20.92 -9.58 5.29
C CYS A 12 -20.41 -9.04 6.63
N ASN A 13 -19.72 -9.87 7.41
CA ASN A 13 -19.17 -9.54 8.73
C ASN A 13 -17.66 -9.78 8.76
N GLY A 14 -16.90 -8.92 8.08
CA GLY A 14 -15.43 -8.93 8.10
C GLY A 14 -14.90 -7.92 9.12
N TYR A 15 -13.98 -8.34 9.97
CA TYR A 15 -13.39 -7.49 11.01
C TYR A 15 -11.87 -7.45 10.90
N SER A 16 -11.28 -6.28 11.13
CA SER A 16 -9.83 -6.18 11.34
C SER A 16 -9.47 -6.70 12.73
N SER A 17 -8.32 -7.34 12.84
CA SER A 17 -7.79 -7.82 14.14
C SER A 17 -7.50 -6.68 15.13
N THR A 18 -7.29 -5.45 14.62
CA THR A 18 -7.04 -4.25 15.41
C THR A 18 -7.54 -3.00 14.67
N PRO A 19 -7.89 -1.92 15.37
CA PRO A 19 -8.36 -0.68 14.74
C PRO A 19 -7.21 0.19 14.17
N SER A 20 -5.94 -0.12 14.48
CA SER A 20 -4.78 0.67 14.06
C SER A 20 -4.05 0.01 12.87
N SER A 21 -3.49 0.85 11.99
CA SER A 21 -2.90 0.41 10.73
C SER A 21 -1.74 -0.56 10.88
N THR A 22 -0.76 -0.23 11.73
CA THR A 22 0.47 -1.04 11.83
C THR A 22 0.21 -2.43 12.39
N PRO A 23 -0.51 -2.62 13.52
CA PRO A 23 -0.81 -3.96 14.01
C PRO A 23 -1.76 -4.74 13.09
N ALA A 24 -2.74 -4.08 12.43
CA ALA A 24 -3.60 -4.75 11.48
C ALA A 24 -2.83 -5.25 10.26
N ARG A 25 -1.85 -4.48 9.77
CA ARG A 25 -0.98 -4.89 8.65
C ARG A 25 0.00 -5.98 9.05
N ALA A 26 0.51 -5.96 10.28
CA ALA A 26 1.29 -7.07 10.83
C ALA A 26 0.44 -8.36 10.90
N GLY A 27 -0.80 -8.27 11.36
CA GLY A 27 -1.72 -9.40 11.35
C GLY A 27 -2.01 -9.93 9.94
N LEU A 28 -2.21 -9.06 8.94
CA LEU A 28 -2.39 -9.45 7.55
C LEU A 28 -1.12 -10.11 6.97
N LEU A 29 0.06 -9.60 7.31
CA LEU A 29 1.34 -10.11 6.84
C LEU A 29 1.66 -11.51 7.39
N THR A 30 1.36 -11.72 8.66
CA THR A 30 1.77 -12.92 9.41
C THR A 30 0.68 -13.99 9.54
N GLY A 31 -0.59 -13.62 9.32
CA GLY A 31 -1.73 -14.48 9.66
C GLY A 31 -1.96 -14.63 11.16
N MET A 32 -1.27 -13.85 12.00
CA MET A 32 -1.30 -13.99 13.46
C MET A 32 -2.16 -12.91 14.12
N SER A 33 -2.69 -13.23 15.31
CA SER A 33 -3.33 -12.23 16.17
C SER A 33 -2.28 -11.27 16.76
N PRO A 34 -2.70 -10.07 17.21
CA PRO A 34 -1.80 -9.09 17.85
C PRO A 34 -1.00 -9.65 19.03
N TRP A 35 -1.58 -10.56 19.78
CA TRP A 35 -0.93 -11.26 20.89
C TRP A 35 0.24 -12.13 20.46
N HIS A 36 0.16 -12.71 19.27
CA HIS A 36 1.19 -13.63 18.74
C HIS A 36 2.28 -12.91 17.95
N HIS A 37 1.93 -11.87 17.15
CA HIS A 37 2.96 -11.10 16.46
C HIS A 37 3.53 -9.96 17.33
N GLY A 38 3.00 -9.75 18.55
CA GLY A 38 3.55 -8.86 19.55
C GLY A 38 3.22 -7.36 19.39
N MET A 39 2.44 -6.99 18.38
CA MET A 39 2.10 -5.58 18.11
C MET A 39 0.67 -5.28 18.58
N LEU A 40 0.53 -4.84 19.84
CA LEU A 40 -0.76 -4.60 20.47
C LEU A 40 -1.34 -3.22 20.19
N GLY A 41 -0.54 -2.28 19.71
CA GLY A 41 -0.94 -0.90 19.40
C GLY A 41 -0.14 -0.29 18.27
N TYR A 42 -0.39 0.99 17.99
CA TYR A 42 0.37 1.72 16.96
C TYR A 42 1.85 1.78 17.33
N GLY A 43 2.70 1.52 16.35
CA GLY A 43 4.14 1.56 16.49
C GLY A 43 4.82 1.18 15.18
N ARG A 44 6.13 1.02 15.21
CA ARG A 44 6.87 0.49 14.08
C ARG A 44 6.63 -1.01 13.97
N VAL A 45 6.31 -1.46 12.77
CA VAL A 45 6.28 -2.90 12.42
C VAL A 45 7.69 -3.45 12.62
N ALA A 46 7.82 -4.67 13.12
CA ALA A 46 9.11 -5.32 13.22
C ALA A 46 9.78 -5.43 11.85
N GLU A 47 11.11 -5.40 11.81
CA GLU A 47 11.87 -5.52 10.56
C GLU A 47 11.69 -6.90 9.90
N GLU A 48 11.37 -7.91 10.71
CA GLU A 48 11.15 -9.28 10.28
C GLU A 48 10.20 -9.99 11.26
N TYR A 49 9.34 -10.86 10.72
CA TYR A 49 8.53 -11.80 11.49
C TYR A 49 8.92 -13.23 11.13
N LYS A 50 8.78 -14.14 12.09
CA LYS A 50 9.08 -15.56 11.90
C LYS A 50 8.34 -16.18 10.71
N TYR A 51 7.13 -15.74 10.45
CA TYR A 51 6.29 -16.18 9.34
C TYR A 51 5.71 -14.96 8.65
N GLU A 52 5.94 -14.86 7.35
CA GLU A 52 5.43 -13.79 6.50
C GLU A 52 4.79 -14.42 5.27
N MET A 53 3.53 -14.14 5.05
CA MET A 53 2.74 -14.74 3.96
C MET A 53 3.42 -14.60 2.58
N PRO A 54 4.02 -13.43 2.20
CA PRO A 54 4.68 -13.33 0.91
C PRO A 54 5.91 -14.23 0.79
N ALA A 55 6.70 -14.40 1.87
CA ALA A 55 7.83 -15.32 1.90
C ALA A 55 7.37 -16.76 1.69
N MET A 56 6.36 -17.19 2.44
CA MET A 56 5.79 -18.54 2.33
C MET A 56 5.25 -18.83 0.92
N LEU A 57 4.58 -17.85 0.29
CA LEU A 57 4.09 -17.98 -1.08
C LEU A 57 5.24 -18.03 -2.09
N THR A 58 6.29 -17.24 -1.88
CA THR A 58 7.49 -17.28 -2.71
C THR A 58 8.17 -18.66 -2.66
N GLU A 59 8.27 -19.26 -1.48
CA GLU A 59 8.79 -20.63 -1.29
C GLU A 59 7.93 -21.68 -2.01
N GLN A 60 6.61 -21.44 -2.13
CA GLN A 60 5.69 -22.31 -2.86
C GLN A 60 5.65 -22.02 -4.39
N GLY A 61 6.57 -21.20 -4.89
CA GLY A 61 6.72 -20.94 -6.32
C GLY A 61 5.89 -19.80 -6.87
N TYR A 62 5.24 -19.00 -6.03
CA TYR A 62 4.57 -17.78 -6.48
C TYR A 62 5.57 -16.67 -6.80
N TYR A 63 5.21 -15.82 -7.78
CA TYR A 63 5.81 -14.50 -7.89
C TYR A 63 5.02 -13.53 -7.01
N THR A 64 5.70 -12.89 -6.06
CA THR A 64 5.05 -12.05 -5.05
C THR A 64 5.46 -10.60 -5.21
N PHE A 65 4.48 -9.69 -5.34
CA PHE A 65 4.74 -8.27 -5.55
C PHE A 65 3.75 -7.39 -4.77
N GLY A 66 4.22 -6.23 -4.28
CA GLY A 66 3.43 -5.28 -3.53
C GLY A 66 3.40 -3.90 -4.18
N ILE A 67 2.22 -3.27 -4.30
CA ILE A 67 2.05 -1.92 -4.86
C ILE A 67 1.23 -1.06 -3.91
N GLY A 68 1.69 0.17 -3.66
CA GLY A 68 1.03 1.17 -2.83
C GLY A 68 1.45 1.15 -1.37
N LYS A 69 0.52 1.37 -0.44
CA LYS A 69 0.83 1.54 0.99
C LYS A 69 1.19 0.22 1.67
N MET A 70 2.39 0.16 2.22
CA MET A 70 2.85 -0.97 3.03
C MET A 70 2.84 -0.68 4.52
N HIS A 71 3.25 0.51 4.94
CA HIS A 71 3.36 0.96 6.32
C HIS A 71 4.34 0.13 7.15
N TRP A 72 5.42 -0.31 6.51
CA TRP A 72 6.48 -1.09 7.15
C TRP A 72 7.63 -0.24 7.64
N PHE A 73 8.53 -0.85 8.39
CA PHE A 73 9.79 -0.29 8.83
C PHE A 73 10.91 -1.34 8.72
N PRO A 74 12.05 -0.99 8.07
CA PRO A 74 12.23 0.19 7.21
C PRO A 74 11.21 0.25 6.06
N GLN A 75 10.91 1.46 5.55
CA GLN A 75 9.82 1.63 4.57
C GLN A 75 10.01 0.87 3.26
N LYS A 76 11.26 0.57 2.88
CA LYS A 76 11.62 -0.24 1.71
C LYS A 76 11.83 -1.73 2.04
N ALA A 77 11.54 -2.17 3.26
CA ALA A 77 11.61 -3.59 3.61
C ALA A 77 10.63 -4.40 2.73
N LEU A 78 11.07 -5.57 2.29
CA LEU A 78 10.28 -6.40 1.37
C LEU A 78 9.31 -7.34 2.10
N HIS A 79 9.58 -7.71 3.32
CA HIS A 79 8.75 -8.63 4.10
C HIS A 79 8.32 -9.88 3.29
N GLY A 80 9.30 -10.49 2.63
CA GLY A 80 9.09 -11.69 1.83
C GLY A 80 8.56 -11.48 0.42
N PHE A 81 8.16 -10.26 0.03
CA PHE A 81 7.87 -9.93 -1.36
C PHE A 81 9.15 -9.91 -2.19
N GLN A 82 9.07 -10.31 -3.46
CA GLN A 82 10.18 -10.23 -4.39
C GLN A 82 10.40 -8.81 -4.94
N GLY A 83 9.39 -7.95 -4.84
CA GLY A 83 9.50 -6.54 -5.18
C GLY A 83 8.33 -5.72 -4.67
N THR A 84 8.54 -4.41 -4.55
CA THR A 84 7.49 -3.46 -4.16
C THR A 84 7.62 -2.15 -4.92
N LEU A 85 6.49 -1.50 -5.19
CA LEU A 85 6.38 -0.10 -5.59
C LEU A 85 5.57 0.64 -4.54
N ILE A 86 6.19 1.60 -3.84
CA ILE A 86 5.64 2.14 -2.60
C ILE A 86 5.07 3.55 -2.77
N ASP A 87 3.86 3.76 -2.23
CA ASP A 87 3.31 5.07 -1.86
C ASP A 87 2.90 5.07 -0.39
N GLU A 88 3.40 6.01 0.38
CA GLU A 88 3.15 6.14 1.83
C GLU A 88 2.40 7.43 2.20
N SER A 89 1.69 8.03 1.27
CA SER A 89 0.89 9.26 1.47
C SER A 89 1.67 10.44 2.06
N GLY A 90 2.95 10.58 1.73
CA GLY A 90 3.82 11.62 2.30
C GLY A 90 4.43 11.28 3.66
N ARG A 91 4.07 10.16 4.28
CA ARG A 91 4.74 9.67 5.50
C ARG A 91 6.18 9.26 5.18
N ALA A 92 7.14 9.81 5.89
CA ALA A 92 8.55 9.44 5.81
C ALA A 92 9.11 9.16 7.21
N GLU A 93 9.71 8.00 7.40
CA GLU A 93 10.35 7.60 8.66
C GLU A 93 11.81 8.04 8.74
N SER A 94 12.41 8.39 7.60
CA SER A 94 13.72 8.99 7.50
C SER A 94 13.71 10.15 6.52
N LYS A 95 14.71 11.04 6.63
CA LYS A 95 14.87 12.20 5.72
C LYS A 95 15.22 11.78 4.30
N ASP A 96 15.82 10.60 4.15
CA ASP A 96 16.31 10.09 2.86
C ASP A 96 15.27 9.22 2.17
N PHE A 97 14.11 8.98 2.80
CA PHE A 97 13.06 8.17 2.19
C PHE A 97 12.33 8.93 1.10
N ILE A 98 12.38 8.40 -0.11
CA ILE A 98 11.55 8.85 -1.24
C ILE A 98 10.76 7.63 -1.74
N SER A 99 9.43 7.76 -1.80
CA SER A 99 8.56 6.70 -2.31
C SER A 99 8.71 6.55 -3.82
N ASP A 100 8.40 5.36 -4.34
CA ASP A 100 8.43 5.09 -5.78
C ASP A 100 7.41 5.95 -6.53
N TYR A 101 6.27 6.24 -5.91
CA TYR A 101 5.30 7.20 -6.44
C TYR A 101 5.91 8.59 -6.64
N ARG A 102 6.65 9.13 -5.65
CA ARG A 102 7.26 10.45 -5.77
C ARG A 102 8.36 10.50 -6.83
N LEU A 103 9.15 9.44 -6.95
CA LEU A 103 10.13 9.32 -8.04
C LEU A 103 9.44 9.29 -9.40
N TRP A 104 8.39 8.48 -9.54
CA TRP A 104 7.60 8.43 -10.78
C TRP A 104 6.97 9.80 -11.10
N LEU A 105 6.40 10.48 -10.11
CA LEU A 105 5.81 11.81 -10.32
C LEU A 105 6.83 12.81 -10.88
N GLN A 106 8.05 12.82 -10.36
CA GLN A 106 9.10 13.71 -10.88
C GLN A 106 9.47 13.40 -12.33
N LEU A 107 9.34 12.15 -12.77
CA LEU A 107 9.56 11.77 -14.19
C LEU A 107 8.38 12.24 -15.08
N GLN A 108 7.15 12.23 -14.57
CA GLN A 108 5.97 12.67 -15.32
C GLN A 108 5.84 14.20 -15.34
N MET A 109 6.15 14.85 -14.23
CA MET A 109 6.04 16.29 -14.03
C MET A 109 7.23 16.78 -13.20
N PRO A 110 8.34 17.16 -13.82
CA PRO A 110 9.49 17.72 -13.13
C PRO A 110 9.09 18.94 -12.28
N GLY A 111 9.41 18.90 -10.98
CA GLY A 111 9.01 19.93 -10.01
C GLY A 111 7.57 19.82 -9.51
N GLY A 112 6.82 18.81 -9.95
CA GLY A 112 5.47 18.53 -9.42
C GLY A 112 5.53 18.15 -7.94
N ASP A 113 4.67 18.78 -7.13
CA ASP A 113 4.56 18.53 -5.70
C ASP A 113 3.17 17.98 -5.36
N PRO A 114 3.04 16.72 -4.91
CA PRO A 114 1.76 16.14 -4.56
C PRO A 114 1.18 16.72 -3.27
N ASP A 115 1.98 17.44 -2.48
CA ASP A 115 1.58 18.02 -1.19
C ASP A 115 1.14 19.50 -1.29
N LEU A 116 0.87 20.00 -2.50
CA LEU A 116 0.45 21.40 -2.74
C LEU A 116 -0.82 21.82 -1.98
N THR A 117 -1.63 20.89 -1.49
CA THR A 117 -2.76 21.18 -0.62
C THR A 117 -2.32 21.65 0.77
N GLY A 118 -1.08 21.36 1.17
CA GLY A 118 -0.56 21.56 2.51
C GLY A 118 -1.24 20.71 3.57
N ILE A 119 -1.97 19.66 3.17
CA ILE A 119 -2.63 18.71 4.08
C ILE A 119 -1.66 17.57 4.40
N GLY A 120 -1.29 17.46 5.67
CA GLY A 120 -0.37 16.42 6.13
C GLY A 120 -0.96 15.00 6.08
N TRP A 121 -0.10 14.01 6.04
CA TRP A 121 -0.46 12.58 5.92
C TRP A 121 -1.34 12.04 7.07
N ASN A 122 -1.48 12.76 8.16
CA ASN A 122 -2.32 12.41 9.31
C ASN A 122 -3.19 13.58 9.76
N GLU A 123 -3.52 14.48 8.86
CA GLU A 123 -4.34 15.67 9.14
C GLU A 123 -5.80 15.43 8.75
N HIS A 124 -6.74 16.09 9.45
CA HIS A 124 -8.18 15.90 9.24
C HIS A 124 -8.84 16.96 8.34
N ARG A 125 -8.07 17.92 7.82
CA ARG A 125 -8.58 18.87 6.81
C ARG A 125 -8.81 18.16 5.47
N ALA A 126 -9.77 18.66 4.71
CA ALA A 126 -10.01 18.24 3.34
C ALA A 126 -9.67 19.37 2.36
N GLY A 127 -9.34 19.01 1.15
CA GLY A 127 -9.04 19.92 0.05
C GLY A 127 -9.20 19.24 -1.29
N ILE A 128 -8.95 19.96 -2.36
CA ILE A 128 -8.96 19.42 -3.72
C ILE A 128 -7.51 19.20 -4.16
N TYR A 129 -7.22 18.02 -4.69
CA TYR A 129 -5.92 17.71 -5.28
C TYR A 129 -5.53 18.73 -6.35
N LYS A 130 -4.30 19.20 -6.33
CA LYS A 130 -3.85 20.36 -7.12
C LYS A 130 -3.17 20.01 -8.45
N LEU A 131 -2.77 18.78 -8.62
CA LEU A 131 -2.21 18.29 -9.88
C LEU A 131 -3.28 17.58 -10.72
N PRO A 132 -3.01 17.27 -12.00
CA PRO A 132 -3.89 16.45 -12.82
C PRO A 132 -4.26 15.11 -12.14
N GLU A 133 -5.50 14.65 -12.31
CA GLU A 133 -6.02 13.45 -11.64
C GLU A 133 -5.21 12.19 -11.94
N GLU A 134 -4.70 12.07 -13.16
CA GLU A 134 -3.85 10.95 -13.58
C GLU A 134 -2.53 10.86 -12.80
N LEU A 135 -2.12 11.95 -12.15
CA LEU A 135 -0.95 12.01 -11.28
C LEU A 135 -1.28 11.75 -9.81
N HIS A 136 -2.58 11.62 -9.47
CA HIS A 136 -3.00 11.32 -8.10
C HIS A 136 -2.47 9.95 -7.63
N PRO A 137 -2.02 9.80 -6.37
CA PRO A 137 -1.44 8.54 -5.88
C PRO A 137 -2.38 7.33 -6.01
N THR A 138 -3.70 7.54 -5.93
CA THR A 138 -4.68 6.46 -6.19
C THR A 138 -4.67 6.02 -7.66
N ALA A 139 -4.60 6.98 -8.59
CA ALA A 139 -4.51 6.68 -10.03
C ALA A 139 -3.20 5.96 -10.36
N TRP A 140 -2.08 6.43 -9.78
CA TRP A 140 -0.78 5.78 -9.93
C TRP A 140 -0.79 4.33 -9.42
N THR A 141 -1.31 4.09 -8.21
CA THR A 141 -1.38 2.73 -7.64
C THR A 141 -2.17 1.79 -8.56
N GLY A 142 -3.33 2.23 -9.05
CA GLY A 142 -4.14 1.47 -10.00
C GLY A 142 -3.44 1.24 -11.33
N LYS A 143 -2.78 2.27 -11.87
CA LYS A 143 -2.01 2.19 -13.12
C LYS A 143 -0.89 1.17 -13.02
N MET A 144 -0.06 1.24 -11.98
CA MET A 144 1.06 0.31 -11.78
C MET A 144 0.57 -1.13 -11.62
N ALA A 145 -0.53 -1.34 -10.90
CA ALA A 145 -1.12 -2.67 -10.76
C ALA A 145 -1.60 -3.23 -12.11
N CYS A 146 -2.32 -2.42 -12.88
CA CYS A 146 -2.79 -2.81 -14.22
C CYS A 146 -1.63 -3.07 -15.19
N GLU A 147 -0.58 -2.25 -15.15
CA GLU A 147 0.61 -2.45 -16.00
C GLU A 147 1.34 -3.73 -15.62
N LEU A 148 1.52 -4.00 -14.33
CA LEU A 148 2.12 -5.25 -13.88
C LEU A 148 1.31 -6.46 -14.37
N ILE A 149 0.00 -6.47 -14.18
CA ILE A 149 -0.87 -7.59 -14.59
C ILE A 149 -0.82 -7.79 -16.11
N ARG A 150 -0.88 -6.70 -16.91
CA ARG A 150 -0.86 -6.80 -18.39
C ARG A 150 0.46 -7.31 -18.95
N ASN A 151 1.57 -6.95 -18.29
CA ASN A 151 2.91 -7.31 -18.74
C ASN A 151 3.48 -8.52 -17.98
N TYR A 152 2.67 -9.14 -17.14
CA TYR A 152 3.08 -10.30 -16.38
C TYR A 152 3.15 -11.53 -17.32
N ASP A 153 4.36 -11.83 -17.76
CA ASP A 153 4.69 -12.98 -18.60
C ASP A 153 5.59 -13.95 -17.82
N ASN A 154 4.98 -14.67 -16.90
CA ASN A 154 5.69 -15.64 -16.08
C ASN A 154 4.79 -16.85 -15.85
N GLU A 155 5.38 -18.05 -15.91
CA GLU A 155 4.69 -19.31 -15.64
C GLU A 155 4.28 -19.47 -14.17
N LYS A 156 4.90 -18.70 -13.26
CA LYS A 156 4.58 -18.75 -11.83
C LYS A 156 3.25 -18.08 -11.55
N PRO A 157 2.42 -18.60 -10.64
CA PRO A 157 1.24 -17.89 -10.19
C PRO A 157 1.62 -16.56 -9.53
N LEU A 158 0.83 -15.52 -9.81
CA LEU A 158 1.05 -14.18 -9.27
C LEU A 158 0.31 -13.98 -7.95
N PHE A 159 1.03 -13.58 -6.90
CA PHE A 159 0.46 -12.98 -5.71
C PHE A 159 0.73 -11.47 -5.71
N LEU A 160 -0.29 -10.68 -5.98
CA LEU A 160 -0.19 -9.22 -6.05
C LEU A 160 -0.98 -8.55 -4.92
N LYS A 161 -0.28 -7.82 -4.06
CA LYS A 161 -0.91 -6.94 -3.06
C LYS A 161 -1.04 -5.53 -3.64
N VAL A 162 -2.26 -5.08 -3.89
CA VAL A 162 -2.55 -3.69 -4.26
C VAL A 162 -3.16 -2.96 -3.07
N SER A 163 -2.48 -1.96 -2.57
CA SER A 163 -2.85 -1.26 -1.33
C SER A 163 -3.00 0.24 -1.56
N PHE A 164 -4.21 0.67 -1.86
CA PHE A 164 -4.53 2.09 -1.98
C PHE A 164 -4.38 2.80 -0.63
N ALA A 165 -3.67 3.92 -0.62
CA ALA A 165 -3.46 4.70 0.60
C ALA A 165 -4.72 5.48 0.99
N ARG A 166 -5.45 6.03 0.01
CA ARG A 166 -6.73 6.70 0.24
C ARG A 166 -7.85 5.69 0.52
N PRO A 167 -8.83 6.03 1.36
CA PRO A 167 -9.22 7.35 1.87
C PRO A 167 -8.54 7.80 3.17
N HIS A 168 -7.37 7.27 3.55
CA HIS A 168 -6.56 7.85 4.62
C HIS A 168 -6.07 9.25 4.21
N SER A 169 -5.84 10.14 5.19
CA SER A 169 -5.27 11.47 4.94
C SER A 169 -3.97 11.42 4.10
N PRO A 170 -3.71 12.43 3.27
CA PRO A 170 -4.49 13.65 3.00
C PRO A 170 -5.86 13.37 2.40
N TYR A 171 -6.89 14.13 2.83
CA TYR A 171 -8.23 14.07 2.23
C TYR A 171 -8.30 15.05 1.05
N ASP A 172 -7.69 14.67 -0.05
CA ASP A 172 -7.46 15.50 -1.22
C ASP A 172 -7.96 14.83 -2.52
N PRO A 173 -9.25 14.52 -2.64
CA PRO A 173 -9.79 13.91 -3.84
C PRO A 173 -9.61 14.82 -5.07
N PRO A 174 -9.63 14.25 -6.30
CA PRO A 174 -9.75 15.05 -7.51
C PRO A 174 -11.03 15.89 -7.52
N GLN A 175 -10.99 17.04 -8.21
CA GLN A 175 -12.07 18.02 -8.19
C GLN A 175 -13.44 17.47 -8.65
N ARG A 176 -13.47 16.44 -9.49
CA ARG A 176 -14.72 15.82 -9.98
C ARG A 176 -15.49 15.00 -8.93
N LEU A 177 -14.85 14.68 -7.80
CA LEU A 177 -15.44 13.94 -6.67
C LEU A 177 -15.89 14.89 -5.57
#